data_b46ef21b90b8b70fe1398ef5932691b3
#
_entry.id   b46ef21b90b8b70fe1398ef5932691b3
#
_cell.length_a   1.000
_cell.length_b   1.000
_cell.length_c   1.000
_cell.angle_alpha   90.00
_cell.angle_beta   90.00
_cell.angle_gamma   90.00
#
_symmetry.space_group_name_H-M   'P 1'
#
loop_
_entity.id
_entity.type
_entity.pdbx_description
1 polymer ?
#
loop_
_entity_poly.entity_id
_entity_poly.type
_entity_poly.pdbx_seq_one_letter_code
_entity_poly.pdbx_strand_id
1 'polypeptide(L)'
;MTPTRNNKGVAHENGSIESSHGHLKNAVHDALLMRGTKEFDDLLSSYRAFVDEIVSRRNAAHGKRIDAERSHLQALPERRTTDFEEIVVTVSRTGGFTLRKVFYTVPSRLIGHRLRVRLFDDRLDVFVGGTHLMTLRRGRGHPDGRHDQVVNYHHVIHSLRKKPMALRGLVYRDKLFPRQEYRKAFEALTEHLPDKQACKITVELLALAHDRGCERELAEELARTLDAGDLQDLVAMRTLFGPDPAKLPTVHVQLASLNGYEALIGTGGAA
;
A
#
# COMPACT_ATOMS: atom_id res chain seq x y z
N MET A 1 -16.76 20.31 28.71
CA MET A 1 -16.35 19.13 29.52
C MET A 1 -14.89 19.31 29.91
N THR A 2 -14.55 19.34 31.19
CA THR A 2 -13.16 19.46 31.64
C THR A 2 -12.56 18.05 31.68
N PRO A 3 -11.46 17.75 30.93
CA PRO A 3 -10.87 16.43 30.97
C PRO A 3 -10.27 16.17 32.36
N THR A 4 -10.60 15.01 32.92
CA THR A 4 -10.00 14.51 34.16
C THR A 4 -9.07 13.36 33.87
N ARG A 5 -8.01 13.21 34.66
CA ARG A 5 -7.10 12.06 34.57
C ARG A 5 -7.28 11.21 35.81
N ASN A 6 -7.28 9.91 35.64
CA ASN A 6 -7.25 8.97 36.76
C ASN A 6 -5.90 9.05 37.48
N ASN A 7 -5.91 8.80 38.77
CA ASN A 7 -4.70 8.79 39.57
C ASN A 7 -3.83 7.59 39.22
N LYS A 8 -2.54 7.83 39.07
CA LYS A 8 -1.59 6.78 38.70
C LYS A 8 -1.50 5.73 39.81
N GLY A 9 -1.81 4.46 39.50
CA GLY A 9 -1.75 3.34 40.42
C GLY A 9 -3.06 3.03 41.18
N VAL A 10 -4.16 3.74 40.88
CA VAL A 10 -5.46 3.52 41.51
C VAL A 10 -6.36 2.70 40.57
N ALA A 11 -6.31 1.37 40.70
CA ALA A 11 -7.00 0.43 39.83
C ALA A 11 -8.53 0.55 39.82
N HIS A 12 -9.14 0.87 40.97
CA HIS A 12 -10.61 0.91 41.12
C HIS A 12 -11.28 2.09 40.38
N GLU A 13 -10.53 3.12 39.98
CA GLU A 13 -11.11 4.24 39.21
C GLU A 13 -11.51 3.82 37.77
N ASN A 14 -11.03 2.68 37.30
CA ASN A 14 -11.29 2.15 35.95
C ASN A 14 -12.27 0.95 35.94
N GLY A 15 -12.81 0.53 37.09
CA GLY A 15 -13.58 -0.72 37.22
C GLY A 15 -14.77 -0.82 36.27
N SER A 16 -15.46 0.29 35.97
CA SER A 16 -16.60 0.30 35.03
C SER A 16 -16.16 0.08 33.57
N ILE A 17 -15.03 0.66 33.18
CA ILE A 17 -14.44 0.50 31.84
C ILE A 17 -13.90 -0.92 31.67
N GLU A 18 -13.24 -1.45 32.70
CA GLU A 18 -12.71 -2.81 32.72
C GLU A 18 -13.84 -3.85 32.63
N SER A 19 -14.93 -3.65 33.34
CA SER A 19 -16.13 -4.48 33.24
C SER A 19 -16.73 -4.44 31.83
N SER A 20 -16.87 -3.26 31.25
CA SER A 20 -17.33 -3.09 29.86
C SER A 20 -16.45 -3.80 28.83
N HIS A 21 -15.13 -3.72 28.99
CA HIS A 21 -14.17 -4.42 28.15
C HIS A 21 -14.26 -5.94 28.33
N GLY A 22 -14.46 -6.41 29.57
CA GLY A 22 -14.71 -7.83 29.88
C GLY A 22 -15.93 -8.36 29.13
N HIS A 23 -17.04 -7.64 29.21
CA HIS A 23 -18.27 -8.00 28.49
C HIS A 23 -18.10 -7.98 26.96
N LEU A 24 -17.35 -7.03 26.40
CA LEU A 24 -17.08 -7.01 24.97
C LEU A 24 -16.23 -8.22 24.55
N LYS A 25 -15.17 -8.53 25.31
CA LYS A 25 -14.31 -9.69 25.02
C LYS A 25 -15.11 -11.00 25.05
N ASN A 26 -15.99 -11.18 26.03
CA ASN A 26 -16.86 -12.36 26.10
C ASN A 26 -17.80 -12.42 24.89
N ALA A 27 -18.44 -11.30 24.50
CA ALA A 27 -19.33 -11.29 23.34
C ALA A 27 -18.60 -11.59 22.04
N VAL A 28 -17.35 -11.13 21.88
CA VAL A 28 -16.51 -11.49 20.72
C VAL A 28 -16.13 -12.97 20.77
N HIS A 29 -15.79 -13.50 21.93
CA HIS A 29 -15.48 -14.91 22.12
C HIS A 29 -16.66 -15.81 21.74
N ASP A 30 -17.85 -15.51 22.26
CA ASP A 30 -19.07 -16.26 21.99
C ASP A 30 -19.43 -16.23 20.51
N ALA A 31 -19.30 -15.06 19.88
CA ALA A 31 -19.55 -14.90 18.44
C ALA A 31 -18.53 -15.69 17.58
N LEU A 32 -17.27 -15.79 18.01
CA LEU A 32 -16.26 -16.62 17.35
C LEU A 32 -16.58 -18.11 17.50
N LEU A 33 -17.07 -18.54 18.65
CA LEU A 33 -17.53 -19.93 18.85
C LEU A 33 -18.70 -20.26 17.93
N MET A 34 -19.67 -19.36 17.79
CA MET A 34 -20.81 -19.56 16.89
C MET A 34 -20.41 -19.55 15.41
N ARG A 35 -19.37 -18.79 15.05
CA ARG A 35 -18.82 -18.79 13.69
C ARG A 35 -18.11 -20.10 13.35
N GLY A 36 -17.60 -20.84 14.34
CA GLY A 36 -16.88 -22.10 14.17
C GLY A 36 -15.44 -21.97 13.69
N THR A 37 -14.95 -20.78 13.38
CA THR A 37 -13.56 -20.51 12.99
C THR A 37 -13.05 -19.20 13.57
N LYS A 38 -11.74 -19.18 13.89
CA LYS A 38 -11.02 -17.98 14.33
C LYS A 38 -10.22 -17.33 13.19
N GLU A 39 -10.22 -17.93 12.01
CA GLU A 39 -9.48 -17.45 10.85
C GLU A 39 -10.31 -16.42 10.07
N PHE A 40 -9.62 -15.41 9.56
CA PHE A 40 -10.18 -14.35 8.74
C PHE A 40 -9.31 -14.19 7.49
N ASP A 41 -9.94 -14.14 6.33
CA ASP A 41 -9.26 -14.02 5.03
C ASP A 41 -8.44 -12.72 4.91
N ASP A 42 -8.99 -11.62 5.42
CA ASP A 42 -8.28 -10.35 5.63
C ASP A 42 -8.42 -9.92 7.10
N LEU A 43 -7.29 -9.95 7.79
CA LEU A 43 -7.24 -9.69 9.24
C LEU A 43 -7.73 -8.30 9.61
N LEU A 44 -7.63 -7.33 8.72
CA LEU A 44 -8.01 -5.95 9.03
C LEU A 44 -9.44 -5.62 8.62
N SER A 45 -9.89 -6.00 7.43
CA SER A 45 -11.24 -5.64 6.97
C SER A 45 -12.30 -6.60 7.49
N SER A 46 -12.10 -7.92 7.33
CA SER A 46 -13.11 -8.90 7.73
C SER A 46 -13.20 -9.09 9.23
N TYR A 47 -12.08 -9.06 9.97
CA TYR A 47 -12.11 -9.07 11.44
C TYR A 47 -12.72 -7.79 12.00
N ARG A 48 -12.38 -6.63 11.44
CA ARG A 48 -12.95 -5.35 11.87
C ARG A 48 -14.46 -5.31 11.64
N ALA A 49 -14.94 -5.71 10.46
CA ALA A 49 -16.36 -5.80 10.17
C ALA A 49 -17.11 -6.73 11.13
N PHE A 50 -16.51 -7.87 11.46
CA PHE A 50 -17.05 -8.81 12.45
C PHE A 50 -17.16 -8.16 13.85
N VAL A 51 -16.13 -7.46 14.31
CA VAL A 51 -16.19 -6.77 15.62
C VAL A 51 -17.19 -5.61 15.59
N ASP A 52 -17.23 -4.84 14.51
CA ASP A 52 -18.16 -3.72 14.32
C ASP A 52 -19.62 -4.18 14.35
N GLU A 53 -19.93 -5.36 13.81
CA GLU A 53 -21.26 -5.97 13.89
C GLU A 53 -21.64 -6.28 15.35
N ILE A 54 -20.74 -6.87 16.14
CA ILE A 54 -20.97 -7.18 17.55
C ILE A 54 -21.19 -5.91 18.35
N VAL A 55 -20.35 -4.89 18.12
CA VAL A 55 -20.45 -3.58 18.79
C VAL A 55 -21.77 -2.90 18.42
N SER A 56 -22.16 -2.92 17.14
CA SER A 56 -23.42 -2.33 16.66
C SER A 56 -24.63 -2.99 17.32
N ARG A 57 -24.63 -4.31 17.43
CA ARG A 57 -25.70 -5.08 18.08
C ARG A 57 -25.81 -4.75 19.57
N ARG A 58 -24.68 -4.58 20.27
CA ARG A 58 -24.64 -4.14 21.66
C ARG A 58 -25.12 -2.70 21.85
N ASN A 59 -24.71 -1.80 20.95
CA ASN A 59 -25.11 -0.40 21.00
C ASN A 59 -26.62 -0.22 20.75
N ALA A 60 -27.22 -1.05 19.88
CA ALA A 60 -28.67 -1.04 19.64
C ALA A 60 -29.47 -1.28 20.94
N ALA A 61 -28.98 -2.14 21.84
CA ALA A 61 -29.61 -2.38 23.15
C ALA A 61 -29.58 -1.14 24.06
N HIS A 62 -28.67 -0.21 23.82
CA HIS A 62 -28.52 1.02 24.61
C HIS A 62 -29.09 2.27 23.93
N GLY A 63 -29.75 2.13 22.78
CA GLY A 63 -30.24 3.23 21.94
C GLY A 63 -31.00 4.30 22.73
N LYS A 64 -31.97 3.93 23.54
CA LYS A 64 -32.75 4.88 24.36
C LYS A 64 -31.89 5.72 25.31
N ARG A 65 -30.83 5.13 25.90
CA ARG A 65 -29.91 5.85 26.79
C ARG A 65 -29.00 6.80 25.99
N ILE A 66 -28.53 6.36 24.83
CA ILE A 66 -27.72 7.17 23.93
C ILE A 66 -28.53 8.38 23.44
N ASP A 67 -29.80 8.20 23.08
CA ASP A 67 -30.65 9.30 22.63
C ASP A 67 -30.94 10.31 23.74
N ALA A 68 -31.16 9.83 24.97
CA ALA A 68 -31.30 10.71 26.14
C ALA A 68 -29.99 11.51 26.39
N GLU A 69 -28.83 10.86 26.28
CA GLU A 69 -27.54 11.51 26.47
C GLU A 69 -27.24 12.54 25.35
N ARG A 70 -27.61 12.22 24.11
CA ARG A 70 -27.44 13.13 22.95
C ARG A 70 -28.10 14.46 23.14
N SER A 71 -29.26 14.50 23.80
CA SER A 71 -29.98 15.76 24.07
C SER A 71 -29.21 16.69 25.01
N HIS A 72 -28.27 16.17 25.80
CA HIS A 72 -27.44 16.92 26.75
C HIS A 72 -26.03 17.19 26.22
N LEU A 73 -25.65 16.61 25.07
CA LEU A 73 -24.36 16.87 24.48
C LEU A 73 -24.31 18.27 23.85
N GLN A 74 -23.18 18.92 24.02
CA GLN A 74 -22.92 20.19 23.31
C GLN A 74 -22.74 19.91 21.80
N ALA A 75 -23.13 20.91 20.99
CA ALA A 75 -22.85 20.89 19.58
C ALA A 75 -21.35 20.65 19.31
N LEU A 76 -21.06 19.85 18.29
CA LEU A 76 -19.68 19.63 17.86
C LEU A 76 -19.08 20.97 17.40
N PRO A 77 -17.79 21.24 17.68
CA PRO A 77 -17.13 22.42 17.18
C PRO A 77 -17.16 22.44 15.64
N GLU A 78 -17.34 23.60 15.05
CA GLU A 78 -17.35 23.81 13.58
C GLU A 78 -16.08 23.29 12.92
N ARG A 79 -14.95 23.34 13.63
CA ARG A 79 -13.66 22.85 13.17
C ARG A 79 -13.34 21.49 13.79
N ARG A 80 -13.14 20.48 12.98
CA ARG A 80 -12.52 19.22 13.43
C ARG A 80 -11.10 19.51 13.92
N THR A 81 -10.74 18.94 15.07
CA THR A 81 -9.33 18.82 15.45
C THR A 81 -8.60 17.94 14.45
N THR A 82 -7.33 18.27 14.24
CA THR A 82 -6.47 17.42 13.37
C THR A 82 -6.32 16.05 14.02
N ASP A 83 -6.65 15.01 13.26
CA ASP A 83 -6.54 13.61 13.63
C ASP A 83 -5.27 12.96 13.05
N PHE A 84 -4.31 13.78 12.68
CA PHE A 84 -3.02 13.37 12.09
C PHE A 84 -1.83 14.10 12.71
N GLU A 85 -0.68 13.45 12.66
CA GLU A 85 0.62 14.06 12.91
C GLU A 85 1.28 14.41 11.57
N GLU A 86 1.78 15.63 11.41
CA GLU A 86 2.46 16.04 10.19
C GLU A 86 3.98 15.94 10.37
N ILE A 87 4.63 15.18 9.50
CA ILE A 87 6.07 14.88 9.55
C ILE A 87 6.70 15.12 8.19
N VAL A 88 7.90 15.67 8.18
CA VAL A 88 8.69 15.83 6.96
C VAL A 88 9.73 14.72 6.89
N VAL A 89 9.76 13.97 5.78
CA VAL A 89 10.69 12.88 5.52
C VAL A 89 11.48 13.13 4.23
N THR A 90 12.66 12.55 4.12
CA THR A 90 13.44 12.57 2.87
C THR A 90 13.45 11.17 2.25
N VAL A 91 13.21 11.10 0.95
CA VAL A 91 13.22 9.84 0.21
C VAL A 91 14.66 9.38 0.02
N SER A 92 14.96 8.19 0.50
CA SER A 92 16.28 7.57 0.42
C SER A 92 16.60 7.06 -0.99
N ARG A 93 17.86 6.72 -1.22
CA ARG A 93 18.33 6.10 -2.48
C ARG A 93 17.68 4.75 -2.79
N THR A 94 17.09 4.11 -1.80
CA THR A 94 16.36 2.85 -1.92
C THR A 94 14.92 3.02 -2.41
N GLY A 95 14.47 4.24 -2.72
CA GLY A 95 13.14 4.52 -3.26
C GLY A 95 12.03 4.59 -2.21
N GLY A 96 12.37 4.96 -0.98
CA GLY A 96 11.40 5.09 0.08
C GLY A 96 11.92 5.86 1.29
N PHE A 97 11.11 5.92 2.34
CA PHE A 97 11.44 6.55 3.61
C PHE A 97 11.04 5.66 4.79
N THR A 98 11.67 5.86 5.93
CA THR A 98 11.31 5.16 7.18
C THR A 98 10.57 6.11 8.12
N LEU A 99 9.41 5.67 8.60
CA LEU A 99 8.60 6.40 9.58
C LEU A 99 8.11 5.43 10.65
N ARG A 100 8.33 5.77 11.94
CA ARG A 100 7.88 4.93 13.07
C ARG A 100 8.30 3.45 12.94
N LYS A 101 9.56 3.19 12.55
CA LYS A 101 10.13 1.85 12.33
C LYS A 101 9.49 1.06 11.17
N VAL A 102 8.76 1.72 10.28
CA VAL A 102 8.21 1.13 9.07
C VAL A 102 8.82 1.81 7.86
N PHE A 103 9.31 1.01 6.92
CA PHE A 103 9.81 1.49 5.63
C PHE A 103 8.66 1.52 4.62
N TYR A 104 8.52 2.62 3.91
CA TYR A 104 7.49 2.83 2.88
C TYR A 104 8.15 3.13 1.55
N THR A 105 7.76 2.41 0.49
CA THR A 105 8.19 2.77 -0.87
C THR A 105 7.32 3.89 -1.43
N VAL A 106 7.97 4.76 -2.21
CA VAL A 106 7.31 5.81 -3.00
C VAL A 106 7.89 5.81 -4.41
N PRO A 107 7.23 6.43 -5.41
CA PRO A 107 7.75 6.48 -6.77
C PRO A 107 9.21 6.92 -6.81
N SER A 108 10.05 6.13 -7.46
CA SER A 108 11.52 6.30 -7.47
C SER A 108 11.98 7.64 -8.07
N ARG A 109 11.12 8.33 -8.84
CA ARG A 109 11.37 9.70 -9.31
C ARG A 109 11.50 10.71 -8.15
N LEU A 110 11.03 10.36 -6.95
CA LEU A 110 11.06 11.23 -5.76
C LEU A 110 12.32 11.01 -4.91
N ILE A 111 13.26 10.18 -5.32
CA ILE A 111 14.53 9.98 -4.60
C ILE A 111 15.22 11.32 -4.37
N GLY A 112 15.61 11.59 -3.13
CA GLY A 112 16.24 12.84 -2.71
C GLY A 112 15.27 13.97 -2.37
N HIS A 113 13.99 13.87 -2.72
CA HIS A 113 12.99 14.89 -2.40
C HIS A 113 12.55 14.80 -0.93
N ARG A 114 12.17 15.95 -0.39
CA ARG A 114 11.50 16.06 0.91
C ARG A 114 10.00 15.97 0.70
N LEU A 115 9.35 15.06 1.44
CA LEU A 115 7.92 14.83 1.40
C LEU A 115 7.31 15.23 2.73
N ARG A 116 6.14 15.81 2.69
CA ARG A 116 5.31 16.05 3.86
C ARG A 116 4.33 14.90 4.00
N VAL A 117 4.31 14.26 5.16
CA VAL A 117 3.49 13.08 5.44
C VAL A 117 2.54 13.41 6.57
N ARG A 118 1.25 13.20 6.36
CA ARG A 118 0.24 13.22 7.40
C ARG A 118 -0.02 11.79 7.85
N LEU A 119 0.35 11.51 9.09
CA LEU A 119 0.24 10.20 9.69
C LEU A 119 -1.08 10.11 10.46
N PHE A 120 -2.00 9.30 9.95
CA PHE A 120 -3.27 8.92 10.59
C PHE A 120 -3.14 7.56 11.29
N ASP A 121 -4.19 7.10 11.93
CA ASP A 121 -4.18 5.79 12.60
C ASP A 121 -4.17 4.61 11.64
N ASP A 122 -4.75 4.75 10.46
CA ASP A 122 -4.92 3.70 9.45
C ASP A 122 -4.10 3.91 8.18
N ARG A 123 -3.66 5.15 7.90
CA ARG A 123 -3.03 5.53 6.63
C ARG A 123 -2.00 6.64 6.79
N LEU A 124 -1.26 6.84 5.74
CA LEU A 124 -0.37 7.99 5.54
C LEU A 124 -0.77 8.72 4.26
N ASP A 125 -1.04 10.00 4.34
CA ASP A 125 -1.20 10.84 3.17
C ASP A 125 0.12 11.56 2.88
N VAL A 126 0.64 11.36 1.68
CA VAL A 126 1.97 11.85 1.26
C VAL A 126 1.79 13.03 0.31
N PHE A 127 2.52 14.11 0.57
CA PHE A 127 2.47 15.35 -0.18
C PHE A 127 3.84 15.77 -0.70
N VAL A 128 3.84 16.36 -1.90
CA VAL A 128 4.98 17.11 -2.44
C VAL A 128 4.58 18.59 -2.45
N GLY A 129 5.26 19.40 -1.65
CA GLY A 129 4.81 20.77 -1.43
C GLY A 129 3.39 20.81 -0.84
N GLY A 130 2.46 21.46 -1.54
CA GLY A 130 1.04 21.52 -1.17
C GLY A 130 0.17 20.43 -1.79
N THR A 131 0.67 19.67 -2.77
CA THR A 131 -0.11 18.73 -3.58
C THR A 131 -0.11 17.35 -2.95
N HIS A 132 -1.31 16.75 -2.76
CA HIS A 132 -1.45 15.36 -2.37
C HIS A 132 -0.95 14.46 -3.51
N LEU A 133 -0.05 13.54 -3.17
CA LEU A 133 0.57 12.63 -4.14
C LEU A 133 -0.08 11.25 -4.10
N MET A 134 -0.19 10.68 -2.90
CA MET A 134 -0.74 9.34 -2.70
C MET A 134 -1.11 9.11 -1.25
N THR A 135 -1.93 8.09 -1.04
CA THR A 135 -2.24 7.52 0.28
C THR A 135 -1.61 6.15 0.40
N LEU A 136 -0.89 5.90 1.48
CA LEU A 136 -0.30 4.61 1.81
C LEU A 136 -1.00 4.02 3.04
N ARG A 137 -1.17 2.69 3.05
CA ARG A 137 -1.64 2.00 4.25
C ARG A 137 -0.60 2.15 5.37
N ARG A 138 -1.05 2.45 6.59
CA ARG A 138 -0.15 2.50 7.73
C ARG A 138 0.32 1.10 8.11
N GLY A 139 1.63 0.87 8.02
CA GLY A 139 2.28 -0.28 8.61
C GLY A 139 2.45 -0.09 10.12
N ARG A 140 2.59 -1.19 10.83
CA ARG A 140 2.88 -1.19 12.27
C ARG A 140 4.19 -1.90 12.51
N GLY A 141 5.06 -1.34 13.35
CA GLY A 141 6.30 -2.01 13.74
C GLY A 141 5.97 -3.40 14.32
N HIS A 142 6.81 -4.37 13.99
CA HIS A 142 6.65 -5.73 14.51
C HIS A 142 6.69 -5.72 16.05
N PRO A 143 5.90 -6.56 16.75
CA PRO A 143 5.91 -6.65 18.22
C PRO A 143 7.32 -6.84 18.79
N ASP A 144 8.19 -7.60 18.12
CA ASP A 144 9.58 -7.85 18.52
C ASP A 144 10.51 -6.64 18.25
N GLY A 145 9.99 -5.48 17.94
CA GLY A 145 10.77 -4.26 17.69
C GLY A 145 11.47 -4.22 16.33
N ARG A 146 11.27 -5.22 15.47
CA ARG A 146 11.80 -5.25 14.10
C ARG A 146 11.14 -4.19 13.24
N HIS A 147 11.88 -3.74 12.23
CA HIS A 147 11.33 -2.84 11.22
C HIS A 147 10.35 -3.59 10.32
N ASP A 148 9.17 -3.02 10.13
CA ASP A 148 8.22 -3.49 9.12
C ASP A 148 8.41 -2.72 7.80
N GLN A 149 7.77 -3.19 6.72
CA GLN A 149 7.93 -2.63 5.38
C GLN A 149 6.59 -2.67 4.65
N VAL A 150 6.19 -1.53 4.12
CA VAL A 150 5.05 -1.39 3.20
C VAL A 150 5.61 -1.11 1.82
N VAL A 151 5.62 -2.14 1.00
CA VAL A 151 6.29 -2.14 -0.30
C VAL A 151 5.27 -2.28 -1.41
N ASN A 152 5.40 -1.42 -2.42
CA ASN A 152 4.69 -1.52 -3.67
C ASN A 152 5.72 -1.51 -4.81
N TYR A 153 5.82 -2.60 -5.58
CA TYR A 153 6.80 -2.74 -6.65
C TYR A 153 6.60 -1.72 -7.78
N HIS A 154 5.35 -1.26 -8.01
CA HIS A 154 5.06 -0.20 -8.98
C HIS A 154 5.85 1.08 -8.73
N HIS A 155 6.21 1.37 -7.48
CA HIS A 155 6.98 2.55 -7.13
C HIS A 155 8.42 2.50 -7.61
N VAL A 156 9.00 1.30 -7.68
CA VAL A 156 10.45 1.12 -7.91
C VAL A 156 10.78 0.42 -9.22
N ILE A 157 9.79 -0.12 -9.94
CA ILE A 157 10.01 -0.93 -11.13
C ILE A 157 10.82 -0.21 -12.21
N HIS A 158 10.56 1.08 -12.47
CA HIS A 158 11.30 1.86 -13.47
C HIS A 158 12.78 2.04 -13.11
N SER A 159 13.11 2.13 -11.82
CA SER A 159 14.50 2.17 -11.35
C SER A 159 15.17 0.81 -11.44
N LEU A 160 14.45 -0.26 -11.12
CA LEU A 160 14.94 -1.62 -11.23
C LEU A 160 15.22 -2.01 -12.68
N ARG A 161 14.40 -1.61 -13.65
CA ARG A 161 14.68 -1.83 -15.09
C ARG A 161 16.00 -1.22 -15.53
N LYS A 162 16.38 -0.05 -14.98
CA LYS A 162 17.69 0.58 -15.28
C LYS A 162 18.85 -0.16 -14.63
N LYS A 163 18.64 -0.79 -13.49
CA LYS A 163 19.67 -1.49 -12.70
C LYS A 163 19.12 -2.80 -12.12
N PRO A 164 18.87 -3.85 -12.93
CA PRO A 164 18.24 -5.08 -12.49
C PRO A 164 18.98 -5.80 -11.34
N MET A 165 20.31 -5.73 -11.33
CA MET A 165 21.13 -6.30 -10.26
C MET A 165 20.86 -5.71 -8.87
N ALA A 166 20.26 -4.51 -8.80
CA ALA A 166 19.87 -3.93 -7.52
C ALA A 166 18.84 -4.80 -6.78
N LEU A 167 18.02 -5.58 -7.51
CA LEU A 167 17.02 -6.48 -6.92
C LEU A 167 17.65 -7.43 -5.88
N ARG A 168 18.85 -7.95 -6.13
CA ARG A 168 19.53 -8.86 -5.21
C ARG A 168 19.84 -8.25 -3.86
N GLY A 169 20.23 -6.97 -3.84
CA GLY A 169 20.65 -6.24 -2.63
C GLY A 169 19.56 -5.43 -1.94
N LEU A 170 18.30 -5.50 -2.41
CA LEU A 170 17.21 -4.77 -1.79
C LEU A 170 16.84 -5.37 -0.43
N VAL A 171 16.89 -4.55 0.62
CA VAL A 171 16.49 -4.94 1.99
C VAL A 171 15.03 -5.40 2.05
N TYR A 172 14.18 -4.85 1.17
CA TYR A 172 12.75 -5.16 1.11
C TYR A 172 12.38 -6.09 -0.06
N ARG A 173 13.37 -6.82 -0.63
CA ARG A 173 13.16 -7.72 -1.79
C ARG A 173 12.02 -8.69 -1.58
N ASP A 174 11.93 -9.31 -0.40
CA ASP A 174 10.95 -10.37 -0.12
C ASP A 174 9.52 -9.84 -0.07
N LYS A 175 9.32 -8.55 0.22
CA LYS A 175 8.03 -7.86 0.17
C LYS A 175 7.78 -7.14 -1.16
N LEU A 176 8.76 -7.16 -2.07
CA LEU A 176 8.62 -6.54 -3.38
C LEU A 176 7.73 -7.36 -4.32
N PHE A 177 7.76 -8.67 -4.18
CA PHE A 177 6.99 -9.56 -5.05
C PHE A 177 5.50 -9.43 -4.76
N PRO A 178 4.66 -9.12 -5.78
CA PRO A 178 3.24 -8.90 -5.56
C PRO A 178 2.51 -10.18 -5.16
N ARG A 179 3.02 -11.34 -5.60
CA ARG A 179 2.48 -12.67 -5.32
C ARG A 179 3.60 -13.68 -5.09
N GLN A 180 3.26 -14.82 -4.47
CA GLN A 180 4.22 -15.85 -4.13
C GLN A 180 4.85 -16.50 -5.37
N GLU A 181 4.13 -16.58 -6.47
CA GLU A 181 4.57 -17.15 -7.74
C GLU A 181 5.76 -16.38 -8.31
N TYR A 182 5.77 -15.06 -8.22
CA TYR A 182 6.93 -14.24 -8.63
C TYR A 182 8.17 -14.52 -7.77
N ARG A 183 7.98 -14.74 -6.47
CA ARG A 183 9.09 -15.13 -5.59
C ARG A 183 9.65 -16.48 -5.98
N LYS A 184 8.80 -17.50 -6.12
CA LYS A 184 9.22 -18.85 -6.55
C LYS A 184 9.92 -18.82 -7.90
N ALA A 185 9.41 -18.04 -8.85
CA ALA A 185 10.05 -17.85 -10.16
C ALA A 185 11.45 -17.22 -10.03
N PHE A 186 11.62 -16.22 -9.16
CA PHE A 186 12.92 -15.64 -8.89
C PHE A 186 13.88 -16.65 -8.24
N GLU A 187 13.41 -17.44 -7.28
CA GLU A 187 14.20 -18.48 -6.61
C GLU A 187 14.68 -19.54 -7.62
N ALA A 188 13.78 -20.06 -8.47
CA ALA A 188 14.12 -21.01 -9.53
C ALA A 188 15.11 -20.41 -10.55
N LEU A 189 14.91 -19.17 -10.96
CA LEU A 189 15.84 -18.49 -11.87
C LEU A 189 17.24 -18.33 -11.26
N THR A 190 17.33 -18.01 -9.96
CA THR A 190 18.62 -17.83 -9.27
C THR A 190 19.34 -19.14 -9.01
N GLU A 191 18.62 -20.27 -8.94
CA GLU A 191 19.19 -21.61 -8.80
C GLU A 191 19.84 -22.09 -10.11
N HIS A 192 19.23 -21.77 -11.26
CA HIS A 192 19.64 -22.31 -12.55
C HIS A 192 20.44 -21.35 -13.44
N LEU A 193 20.38 -20.04 -13.18
CA LEU A 193 21.00 -19.01 -14.01
C LEU A 193 21.94 -18.10 -13.21
N PRO A 194 22.93 -17.47 -13.88
CA PRO A 194 23.74 -16.44 -13.24
C PRO A 194 22.85 -15.29 -12.71
N ASP A 195 23.20 -14.77 -11.54
CA ASP A 195 22.45 -13.71 -10.84
C ASP A 195 22.02 -12.53 -11.74
N LYS A 196 22.93 -12.11 -12.64
CA LYS A 196 22.65 -11.00 -13.55
C LYS A 196 21.49 -11.31 -14.50
N GLN A 197 21.41 -12.55 -14.97
CA GLN A 197 20.37 -13.00 -15.88
C GLN A 197 19.06 -13.22 -15.12
N ALA A 198 19.11 -13.89 -13.97
CA ALA A 198 17.96 -14.09 -13.10
C ALA A 198 17.31 -12.77 -12.68
N CYS A 199 18.10 -11.81 -12.20
CA CYS A 199 17.59 -10.48 -11.84
C CYS A 199 16.99 -9.75 -13.05
N LYS A 200 17.61 -9.84 -14.24
CA LYS A 200 17.09 -9.20 -15.44
C LYS A 200 15.73 -9.77 -15.85
N ILE A 201 15.60 -11.11 -15.90
CA ILE A 201 14.34 -11.78 -16.26
C ILE A 201 13.26 -11.40 -15.25
N THR A 202 13.54 -11.52 -13.97
CA THR A 202 12.56 -11.21 -12.92
C THR A 202 12.08 -9.76 -12.98
N VAL A 203 12.99 -8.80 -13.17
CA VAL A 203 12.61 -7.38 -13.28
C VAL A 203 11.78 -7.13 -14.54
N GLU A 204 12.08 -7.79 -15.65
CA GLU A 204 11.29 -7.65 -16.88
C GLU A 204 9.91 -8.33 -16.75
N LEU A 205 9.77 -9.42 -15.99
CA LEU A 205 8.46 -10.02 -15.68
C LEU A 205 7.62 -9.09 -14.80
N LEU A 206 8.22 -8.50 -13.77
CA LEU A 206 7.54 -7.48 -12.95
C LEU A 206 7.15 -6.25 -13.76
N ALA A 207 8.01 -5.83 -14.69
CA ALA A 207 7.72 -4.72 -15.59
C ALA A 207 6.58 -5.05 -16.56
N LEU A 208 6.55 -6.26 -17.10
CA LEU A 208 5.46 -6.75 -17.95
C LEU A 208 4.13 -6.73 -17.19
N ALA A 209 4.11 -7.24 -15.96
CA ALA A 209 2.95 -7.19 -15.08
C ALA A 209 2.45 -5.75 -14.84
N HIS A 210 3.39 -4.83 -14.57
CA HIS A 210 3.10 -3.40 -14.37
C HIS A 210 2.56 -2.74 -15.64
N ASP A 211 3.26 -2.91 -16.76
CA ASP A 211 2.95 -2.22 -18.01
C ASP A 211 1.63 -2.71 -18.63
N ARG A 212 1.24 -3.95 -18.38
CA ARG A 212 0.02 -4.61 -18.92
C ARG A 212 -1.12 -4.73 -17.92
N GLY A 213 -0.88 -4.48 -16.65
CA GLY A 213 -1.88 -4.70 -15.60
C GLY A 213 -2.31 -6.16 -15.47
N CYS A 214 -1.45 -7.11 -15.87
CA CYS A 214 -1.73 -8.56 -15.91
C CYS A 214 -1.05 -9.32 -14.77
N GLU A 215 -0.95 -8.73 -13.59
CA GLU A 215 -0.21 -9.27 -12.45
C GLU A 215 -0.70 -10.66 -12.03
N ARG A 216 -2.02 -10.86 -12.02
CA ARG A 216 -2.64 -12.11 -11.61
C ARG A 216 -2.46 -13.19 -12.69
N GLU A 217 -2.78 -12.86 -13.92
CA GLU A 217 -2.71 -13.77 -15.07
C GLU A 217 -1.26 -14.21 -15.32
N LEU A 218 -0.31 -13.30 -15.18
CA LEU A 218 1.11 -13.63 -15.26
C LEU A 218 1.56 -14.52 -14.10
N ALA A 219 1.04 -14.32 -12.89
CA ALA A 219 1.33 -15.20 -11.76
C ALA A 219 0.83 -16.63 -12.01
N GLU A 220 -0.38 -16.80 -12.56
CA GLU A 220 -0.95 -18.11 -12.93
C GLU A 220 -0.08 -18.82 -13.98
N GLU A 221 0.46 -18.09 -14.95
CA GLU A 221 1.37 -18.64 -15.96
C GLU A 221 2.74 -19.00 -15.38
N LEU A 222 3.28 -18.16 -14.48
CA LEU A 222 4.52 -18.48 -13.75
C LEU A 222 4.37 -19.78 -12.93
N ALA A 223 3.24 -19.96 -12.25
CA ALA A 223 2.96 -21.19 -11.51
C ALA A 223 2.94 -22.40 -12.45
N ARG A 224 2.24 -22.31 -13.59
CA ARG A 224 2.15 -23.39 -14.57
C ARG A 224 3.51 -23.80 -15.12
N THR A 225 4.35 -22.82 -15.47
CA THR A 225 5.71 -23.06 -15.96
C THR A 225 6.58 -23.74 -14.90
N LEU A 226 6.49 -23.31 -13.64
CA LEU A 226 7.21 -23.93 -12.53
C LEU A 226 6.74 -25.36 -12.25
N ASP A 227 5.44 -25.63 -12.30
CA ASP A 227 4.86 -26.96 -12.09
C ASP A 227 5.28 -27.93 -13.21
N ALA A 228 5.51 -27.43 -14.42
CA ALA A 228 6.09 -28.20 -15.54
C ALA A 228 7.60 -28.47 -15.39
N GLY A 229 8.26 -27.86 -14.42
CA GLY A 229 9.70 -27.95 -14.22
C GLY A 229 10.53 -27.10 -15.18
N ASP A 230 9.89 -26.16 -15.89
CA ASP A 230 10.52 -25.30 -16.87
C ASP A 230 10.91 -23.94 -16.26
N LEU A 231 11.95 -23.33 -16.85
CA LEU A 231 12.30 -21.94 -16.51
C LEU A 231 11.49 -20.95 -17.34
N GLN A 232 11.24 -19.80 -16.75
CA GLN A 232 10.45 -18.74 -17.38
C GLN A 232 11.16 -18.19 -18.63
N ASP A 233 10.54 -18.35 -19.80
CA ASP A 233 10.96 -17.72 -21.03
C ASP A 233 10.31 -16.35 -21.19
N LEU A 234 11.13 -15.30 -21.08
CA LEU A 234 10.67 -13.92 -21.19
C LEU A 234 10.07 -13.60 -22.57
N VAL A 235 10.55 -14.24 -23.64
CA VAL A 235 10.04 -13.99 -25.00
C VAL A 235 8.64 -14.58 -25.12
N ALA A 236 8.43 -15.80 -24.65
CA ALA A 236 7.12 -16.44 -24.63
C ALA A 236 6.12 -15.63 -23.77
N MET A 237 6.54 -15.19 -22.58
CA MET A 237 5.70 -14.35 -21.71
C MET A 237 5.33 -13.01 -22.35
N ARG A 238 6.27 -12.36 -23.03
CA ARG A 238 5.98 -11.11 -23.76
C ARG A 238 5.04 -11.32 -24.93
N THR A 239 5.10 -12.45 -25.59
CA THR A 239 4.19 -12.79 -26.69
C THR A 239 2.78 -13.06 -26.15
N LEU A 240 2.68 -13.80 -25.05
CA LEU A 240 1.40 -14.14 -24.43
C LEU A 240 0.67 -12.92 -23.86
N PHE A 241 1.40 -12.03 -23.17
CA PHE A 241 0.86 -10.83 -22.53
C PHE A 241 1.12 -9.54 -23.36
N GLY A 242 1.57 -9.68 -24.59
CA GLY A 242 1.78 -8.55 -25.50
C GLY A 242 0.48 -7.86 -25.91
N PRO A 243 0.54 -6.64 -26.48
CA PRO A 243 -0.64 -6.02 -27.04
C PRO A 243 -1.10 -6.84 -28.25
N ASP A 244 -2.39 -7.12 -28.29
CA ASP A 244 -3.01 -7.68 -29.49
C ASP A 244 -3.01 -6.61 -30.59
N PRO A 245 -2.25 -6.80 -31.70
CA PRO A 245 -2.19 -5.79 -32.76
C PRO A 245 -3.55 -5.45 -33.36
N ALA A 246 -4.48 -6.40 -33.34
CA ALA A 246 -5.84 -6.21 -33.88
C ALA A 246 -6.72 -5.33 -32.97
N LYS A 247 -6.37 -5.17 -31.69
CA LYS A 247 -7.07 -4.34 -30.73
C LYS A 247 -6.47 -2.95 -30.51
N LEU A 248 -5.35 -2.67 -31.17
CA LEU A 248 -4.73 -1.34 -31.04
C LEU A 248 -5.59 -0.33 -31.81
N PRO A 249 -5.97 0.80 -31.19
CA PRO A 249 -6.70 1.84 -31.89
C PRO A 249 -5.83 2.44 -33.00
N THR A 250 -6.38 2.60 -34.18
CA THR A 250 -5.73 3.32 -35.26
C THR A 250 -5.73 4.80 -34.92
N VAL A 251 -4.59 5.32 -34.48
CA VAL A 251 -4.44 6.75 -34.16
C VAL A 251 -4.06 7.50 -35.44
N HIS A 252 -4.99 8.28 -35.97
CA HIS A 252 -4.69 9.22 -37.03
C HIS A 252 -4.18 10.53 -36.41
N VAL A 253 -2.89 10.77 -36.51
CA VAL A 253 -2.28 12.03 -36.09
C VAL A 253 -2.29 12.98 -37.30
N GLN A 254 -3.14 14.00 -37.27
CA GLN A 254 -2.99 15.14 -38.17
C GLN A 254 -1.93 16.07 -37.57
N LEU A 255 -0.75 16.07 -38.19
CA LEU A 255 0.27 17.05 -37.84
C LEU A 255 -0.20 18.44 -38.28
N ALA A 256 -0.08 19.42 -37.39
CA ALA A 256 -0.31 20.81 -37.75
C ALA A 256 0.65 21.20 -38.87
N SER A 257 0.14 22.01 -39.82
CA SER A 257 0.97 22.51 -40.92
C SER A 257 2.19 23.25 -40.38
N LEU A 258 3.38 22.91 -40.93
CA LEU A 258 4.64 23.55 -40.54
C LEU A 258 4.63 25.06 -40.77
N ASN A 259 3.78 25.57 -41.67
CA ASN A 259 3.64 27.00 -41.95
C ASN A 259 3.20 27.83 -40.73
N GLY A 260 2.57 27.20 -39.72
CA GLY A 260 2.25 27.85 -38.46
C GLY A 260 3.46 28.16 -37.58
N TYR A 261 4.57 27.47 -37.79
CA TYR A 261 5.80 27.66 -37.02
C TYR A 261 6.76 28.68 -37.65
N GLU A 262 6.61 29.00 -38.91
CA GLU A 262 7.43 30.03 -39.60
C GLU A 262 7.21 31.42 -39.00
N ALA A 263 6.01 31.71 -38.51
CA ALA A 263 5.69 32.95 -37.80
C ALA A 263 6.48 33.14 -36.48
N LEU A 264 6.94 32.05 -35.86
CA LEU A 264 7.76 32.09 -34.65
C LEU A 264 9.25 32.35 -34.94
N ILE A 265 9.71 32.05 -36.15
CA ILE A 265 11.11 32.24 -36.56
C ILE A 265 11.33 33.68 -37.05
N GLY A 266 10.30 34.34 -37.57
CA GLY A 266 10.36 35.68 -38.17
C GLY A 266 10.45 36.86 -37.17
N THR A 267 10.33 36.67 -35.85
CA THR A 267 10.35 37.77 -34.86
C THR A 267 11.68 37.93 -34.12
N GLY A 268 12.75 37.24 -34.52
CA GLY A 268 14.07 37.23 -33.88
C GLY A 268 15.16 38.02 -34.64
N GLY A 269 14.82 39.14 -35.26
CA GLY A 269 15.84 39.93 -35.99
C GLY A 269 15.46 41.40 -36.13
N ALA A 270 15.68 42.21 -35.07
CA ALA A 270 16.10 43.60 -35.15
C ALA A 270 15.95 44.30 -33.77
N ALA A 271 17.03 44.40 -33.01
CA ALA A 271 17.44 45.59 -32.24
C ALA A 271 18.87 45.34 -31.71
#